data_2af9133141911598a55cae09c2671054
#
_entry.id   2af9133141911598a55cae09c2671054
#
_cell.length_a   1.000
_cell.length_b   1.000
_cell.length_c   1.000
_cell.angle_alpha   90.00
_cell.angle_beta   90.00
_cell.angle_gamma   90.00
#
_symmetry.space_group_name_H-M   'P 1'
#
loop_
_entity.id
_entity.type
_entity.pdbx_description
1 polymer ?
#
loop_
_entity_poly.entity_id
_entity_poly.type
_entity_poly.pdbx_seq_one_letter_code
_entity_poly.pdbx_strand_id
1 'polypeptide(L)'
;MRYAAIAGFIALGWLLFFRTPGPGEVSAAARSAATAAGCGDLEQPVVPDPSRVHLAPGESFDYPDRPAAAGPHDAAPLPPDPHVYPIPVPETQGVHNLEHAYVIIYYRPAAEGGLDQETIDRLAAIARDEGRVIMAPYPALPDDRAFALLAWNTRWMCPATISADQAITMATSFIDAFRGTSVAPEAPHGLLGPLFQK
;
A
#
# COMPACT_ATOMS: atom_id res chain seq x y z
N MET A 1 23.67 -44.56 -5.52
CA MET A 1 23.56 -43.42 -4.62
C MET A 1 23.54 -42.04 -5.33
N ARG A 2 23.17 -41.91 -6.61
CA ARG A 2 23.16 -40.59 -7.33
C ARG A 2 21.78 -39.96 -7.50
N TYR A 3 20.69 -40.67 -7.18
CA TYR A 3 19.32 -40.17 -7.38
C TYR A 3 18.72 -39.42 -6.18
N ALA A 4 19.26 -39.61 -4.98
CA ALA A 4 18.74 -38.97 -3.78
C ALA A 4 19.09 -37.47 -3.71
N ALA A 5 20.22 -37.05 -4.30
CA ALA A 5 20.63 -35.66 -4.30
C ALA A 5 19.81 -34.76 -5.26
N ILE A 6 19.37 -35.33 -6.40
CA ILE A 6 18.57 -34.60 -7.41
C ILE A 6 17.14 -34.35 -6.92
N ALA A 7 16.55 -35.33 -6.20
CA ALA A 7 15.21 -35.18 -5.63
C ALA A 7 15.17 -34.11 -4.53
N GLY A 8 16.24 -33.97 -3.75
CA GLY A 8 16.36 -32.93 -2.71
C GLY A 8 16.42 -31.50 -3.28
N PHE A 9 17.14 -31.31 -4.39
CA PHE A 9 17.23 -29.99 -5.05
C PHE A 9 15.92 -29.59 -5.73
N ILE A 10 15.18 -30.53 -6.32
CA ILE A 10 13.87 -30.25 -6.93
C ILE A 10 12.85 -29.90 -5.85
N ALA A 11 12.81 -30.64 -4.74
CA ALA A 11 11.88 -30.36 -3.64
C ALA A 11 12.17 -29.02 -2.95
N LEU A 12 13.44 -28.66 -2.76
CA LEU A 12 13.85 -27.38 -2.19
C LEU A 12 13.52 -26.21 -3.14
N GLY A 13 13.73 -26.39 -4.44
CA GLY A 13 13.37 -25.42 -5.47
C GLY A 13 11.84 -25.18 -5.52
N TRP A 14 11.04 -26.24 -5.43
CA TRP A 14 9.57 -26.15 -5.36
C TRP A 14 9.08 -25.41 -4.11
N LEU A 15 9.64 -25.69 -2.95
CA LEU A 15 9.31 -24.99 -1.69
C LEU A 15 9.62 -23.49 -1.72
N LEU A 16 10.67 -23.07 -2.41
CA LEU A 16 11.02 -21.67 -2.56
C LEU A 16 10.13 -20.93 -3.58
N PHE A 17 9.64 -21.63 -4.61
CA PHE A 17 8.77 -21.05 -5.65
C PHE A 17 7.30 -20.92 -5.23
N PHE A 18 6.83 -21.69 -4.26
CA PHE A 18 5.42 -21.70 -3.81
C PHE A 18 5.22 -21.22 -2.37
N ARG A 19 6.21 -20.56 -1.80
CA ARG A 19 6.03 -19.91 -0.50
C ARG A 19 5.05 -18.76 -0.67
N THR A 20 3.87 -18.84 -0.04
CA THR A 20 2.98 -17.70 0.11
C THR A 20 3.67 -16.64 0.96
N PRO A 21 3.72 -15.38 0.51
CA PRO A 21 4.28 -14.29 1.30
C PRO A 21 3.58 -14.20 2.66
N GLY A 22 4.34 -13.92 3.71
CA GLY A 22 3.80 -13.64 5.05
C GLY A 22 3.33 -12.19 5.19
N PRO A 23 2.73 -11.85 6.35
CA PRO A 23 2.41 -10.45 6.67
C PRO A 23 3.63 -9.55 6.50
N GLY A 24 3.46 -8.42 5.79
CA GLY A 24 4.53 -7.49 5.48
C GLY A 24 5.43 -7.89 4.29
N GLU A 25 5.18 -9.03 3.65
CA GLU A 25 5.97 -9.51 2.51
C GLU A 25 5.17 -9.41 1.20
N VAL A 26 5.61 -8.59 0.26
CA VAL A 26 5.06 -8.56 -1.09
C VAL A 26 5.61 -9.70 -1.95
N SER A 27 4.81 -10.18 -2.93
CA SER A 27 5.16 -11.30 -3.79
C SER A 27 6.37 -11.01 -4.71
N ALA A 28 7.04 -12.07 -5.15
CA ALA A 28 8.12 -11.96 -6.14
C ALA A 28 7.61 -11.38 -7.48
N ALA A 29 6.38 -11.69 -7.88
CA ALA A 29 5.76 -11.12 -9.08
C ALA A 29 5.59 -9.60 -8.97
N ALA A 30 5.15 -9.09 -7.82
CA ALA A 30 5.01 -7.65 -7.58
C ALA A 30 6.37 -6.94 -7.58
N ARG A 31 7.41 -7.52 -6.99
CA ARG A 31 8.77 -6.97 -7.03
C ARG A 31 9.31 -6.92 -8.47
N SER A 32 9.07 -7.97 -9.25
CA SER A 32 9.47 -8.02 -10.67
C SER A 32 8.72 -6.95 -11.49
N ALA A 33 7.41 -6.79 -11.27
CA ALA A 33 6.60 -5.78 -11.92
C ALA A 33 7.10 -4.37 -11.58
N ALA A 34 7.40 -4.09 -10.31
CA ALA A 34 7.95 -2.82 -9.85
C ALA A 34 9.29 -2.50 -10.51
N THR A 35 10.22 -3.46 -10.52
CA THR A 35 11.53 -3.29 -11.17
C THR A 35 11.37 -2.99 -12.66
N ALA A 36 10.51 -3.73 -13.36
CA ALA A 36 10.26 -3.54 -14.78
C ALA A 36 9.59 -2.19 -15.11
N ALA A 37 8.79 -1.65 -14.17
CA ALA A 37 8.15 -0.35 -14.30
C ALA A 37 9.05 0.83 -13.91
N GLY A 38 10.24 0.60 -13.35
CA GLY A 38 11.11 1.64 -12.83
C GLY A 38 10.61 2.27 -11.52
N CYS A 39 9.85 1.51 -10.73
CA CYS A 39 9.43 1.95 -9.39
C CYS A 39 10.63 2.09 -8.46
N GLY A 40 10.45 2.89 -7.42
CA GLY A 40 11.38 2.93 -6.29
C GLY A 40 11.35 1.62 -5.48
N ASP A 41 12.20 1.54 -4.47
CA ASP A 41 12.19 0.43 -3.52
C ASP A 41 10.94 0.47 -2.64
N LEU A 42 10.56 -0.68 -2.09
CA LEU A 42 9.62 -0.74 -0.97
C LEU A 42 10.36 -0.19 0.25
N GLU A 43 9.96 0.97 0.70
CA GLU A 43 10.69 1.76 1.70
C GLU A 43 9.92 1.99 2.98
N GLN A 44 10.65 2.28 4.04
CA GLN A 44 10.12 2.85 5.27
C GLN A 44 10.48 4.34 5.30
N PRO A 45 9.51 5.25 5.07
CA PRO A 45 9.79 6.68 5.05
C PRO A 45 10.17 7.20 6.43
N VAL A 46 10.78 8.37 6.46
CA VAL A 46 11.09 9.04 7.73
C VAL A 46 9.81 9.36 8.48
N VAL A 47 9.70 8.83 9.69
CA VAL A 47 8.54 9.01 10.55
C VAL A 47 8.85 10.05 11.62
N PRO A 48 8.07 11.13 11.74
CA PRO A 48 8.20 12.08 12.82
C PRO A 48 7.96 11.42 14.20
N ASP A 49 8.71 11.84 15.20
CA ASP A 49 8.49 11.39 16.58
C ASP A 49 7.80 12.53 17.37
N PRO A 50 6.72 12.24 18.10
CA PRO A 50 6.06 10.96 18.32
C PRO A 50 5.15 10.57 17.15
N SER A 51 5.30 9.33 16.66
CA SER A 51 4.62 8.86 15.43
C SER A 51 3.12 8.56 15.60
N ARG A 52 2.62 8.46 16.83
CA ARG A 52 1.25 8.04 17.17
C ARG A 52 0.47 9.08 17.97
N VAL A 53 0.73 10.35 17.74
CA VAL A 53 0.04 11.44 18.44
C VAL A 53 -1.14 11.91 17.60
N HIS A 54 -2.31 11.97 18.22
CA HIS A 54 -3.46 12.65 17.65
C HIS A 54 -3.28 14.18 17.74
N LEU A 55 -3.47 14.83 16.61
CA LEU A 55 -3.48 16.29 16.51
C LEU A 55 -4.74 16.87 17.19
N ALA A 56 -4.64 18.08 17.71
CA ALA A 56 -5.80 18.80 18.18
C ALA A 56 -6.76 19.15 17.02
N PRO A 57 -8.08 19.28 17.27
CA PRO A 57 -9.02 19.67 16.22
C PRO A 57 -8.60 20.93 15.47
N GLY A 58 -8.45 20.83 14.14
CA GLY A 58 -8.01 21.92 13.28
C GLY A 58 -6.50 22.15 13.24
N GLU A 59 -5.72 21.39 13.95
CA GLU A 59 -4.27 21.38 13.83
C GLU A 59 -3.83 20.69 12.53
N SER A 60 -2.82 21.24 11.89
CA SER A 60 -2.18 20.66 10.70
C SER A 60 -0.77 20.20 11.03
N PHE A 61 -0.29 19.20 10.32
CA PHE A 61 1.08 18.72 10.43
C PHE A 61 1.76 18.72 9.07
N ASP A 62 2.97 19.27 9.00
CA ASP A 62 3.77 19.27 7.79
C ASP A 62 4.75 18.10 7.81
N TYR A 63 4.39 17.04 7.10
CA TYR A 63 5.23 15.84 7.04
C TYR A 63 6.52 16.11 6.26
N PRO A 64 7.67 15.74 6.81
CA PRO A 64 8.96 15.96 6.16
C PRO A 64 9.16 15.07 4.92
N ASP A 65 8.40 13.99 4.82
CA ASP A 65 8.48 13.01 3.73
C ASP A 65 7.07 12.64 3.27
N ARG A 66 6.80 12.76 1.96
CA ARG A 66 5.45 12.63 1.39
C ARG A 66 5.39 11.64 0.23
N PRO A 67 4.24 10.94 0.07
CA PRO A 67 3.11 10.88 0.99
C PRO A 67 3.50 10.18 2.30
N ALA A 68 2.95 10.70 3.41
CA ALA A 68 3.25 10.21 4.74
C ALA A 68 2.65 8.82 4.98
N ALA A 69 3.43 7.92 5.56
CA ALA A 69 2.98 6.57 5.92
C ALA A 69 2.86 6.36 7.44
N ALA A 70 3.24 7.32 8.24
CA ALA A 70 3.09 7.36 9.70
C ALA A 70 3.39 8.78 10.20
N GLY A 71 3.10 9.07 11.45
CA GLY A 71 3.39 10.36 12.10
C GLY A 71 2.19 10.89 12.89
N PRO A 72 2.28 12.11 13.45
CA PRO A 72 1.16 12.79 14.07
C PRO A 72 -0.01 12.89 13.09
N HIS A 73 -1.22 12.58 13.53
CA HIS A 73 -2.36 12.47 12.63
C HIS A 73 -3.66 12.93 13.29
N ASP A 74 -4.69 13.13 12.49
CA ASP A 74 -6.01 13.54 12.94
C ASP A 74 -6.61 12.50 13.89
N ALA A 75 -7.35 12.93 14.90
CA ALA A 75 -8.06 12.02 15.81
C ALA A 75 -9.22 11.27 15.10
N ALA A 76 -9.68 11.74 13.95
CA ALA A 76 -10.71 11.11 13.15
C ALA A 76 -10.11 10.58 11.84
N PRO A 77 -10.28 9.27 11.53
CA PRO A 77 -9.86 8.72 10.26
C PRO A 77 -10.76 9.20 9.11
N LEU A 78 -10.32 8.98 7.88
CA LEU A 78 -11.22 9.04 6.72
C LEU A 78 -12.33 7.99 6.89
N PRO A 79 -13.59 8.34 6.56
CA PRO A 79 -14.65 7.34 6.46
C PRO A 79 -14.23 6.20 5.52
N PRO A 80 -14.54 4.93 5.84
CA PRO A 80 -14.20 3.82 4.95
C PRO A 80 -15.00 3.85 3.62
N ASP A 81 -16.19 4.41 3.62
CA ASP A 81 -17.05 4.61 2.47
C ASP A 81 -16.97 6.11 2.05
N PRO A 82 -16.63 6.42 0.78
CA PRO A 82 -16.83 5.59 -0.42
C PRO A 82 -15.61 4.76 -0.90
N HIS A 83 -14.64 4.39 -0.13
CA HIS A 83 -13.40 3.71 -0.54
C HIS A 83 -12.57 4.48 -1.59
N VAL A 84 -13.21 4.98 -2.65
CA VAL A 84 -12.59 5.74 -3.74
C VAL A 84 -13.07 7.18 -3.67
N TYR A 85 -12.19 8.06 -3.26
CA TYR A 85 -12.45 9.49 -3.17
C TYR A 85 -12.18 10.18 -4.51
N PRO A 86 -13.09 11.04 -5.00
CA PRO A 86 -12.91 11.71 -6.28
C PRO A 86 -11.99 12.96 -6.20
N ILE A 87 -11.65 13.40 -5.00
CA ILE A 87 -10.83 14.58 -4.73
C ILE A 87 -9.75 14.23 -3.71
N PRO A 88 -8.66 15.02 -3.62
CA PRO A 88 -7.66 14.87 -2.56
C PRO A 88 -8.28 14.88 -1.16
N VAL A 89 -7.76 14.03 -0.29
CA VAL A 89 -8.20 13.89 1.10
C VAL A 89 -7.14 14.45 2.06
N PRO A 90 -7.52 14.84 3.29
CA PRO A 90 -6.55 15.24 4.31
C PRO A 90 -5.57 14.11 4.60
N GLU A 91 -4.28 14.38 4.42
CA GLU A 91 -3.22 13.38 4.62
C GLU A 91 -3.18 12.87 6.06
N THR A 92 -3.41 13.79 7.02
CA THR A 92 -3.47 13.45 8.46
C THR A 92 -4.56 12.43 8.79
N GLN A 93 -5.71 12.49 8.14
CA GLN A 93 -6.78 11.49 8.29
C GLN A 93 -6.40 10.15 7.65
N GLY A 94 -5.73 10.20 6.48
CA GLY A 94 -5.20 9.01 5.83
C GLY A 94 -4.18 8.28 6.72
N VAL A 95 -3.27 9.00 7.35
CA VAL A 95 -2.29 8.41 8.29
C VAL A 95 -2.99 7.70 9.45
N HIS A 96 -4.09 8.23 9.97
CA HIS A 96 -4.91 7.53 10.98
C HIS A 96 -5.45 6.20 10.45
N ASN A 97 -5.97 6.17 9.22
CA ASN A 97 -6.42 4.90 8.62
C ASN A 97 -5.26 3.88 8.51
N LEU A 98 -4.04 4.32 8.15
CA LEU A 98 -2.88 3.43 8.10
C LEU A 98 -2.57 2.82 9.48
N GLU A 99 -2.71 3.58 10.58
CA GLU A 99 -2.55 3.06 11.95
C GLU A 99 -3.52 1.92 12.27
N HIS A 100 -4.73 1.98 11.68
CA HIS A 100 -5.76 0.93 11.79
C HIS A 100 -5.64 -0.17 10.71
N ALA A 101 -4.47 -0.35 10.14
CA ALA A 101 -4.16 -1.38 9.14
C ALA A 101 -4.95 -1.25 7.82
N TYR A 102 -5.27 -0.05 7.41
CA TYR A 102 -5.71 0.23 6.04
C TYR A 102 -4.51 0.25 5.10
N VAL A 103 -4.80 0.05 3.82
CA VAL A 103 -3.91 0.36 2.70
C VAL A 103 -4.49 1.57 1.98
N ILE A 104 -3.63 2.52 1.62
CA ILE A 104 -4.01 3.67 0.81
C ILE A 104 -3.32 3.59 -0.54
N ILE A 105 -4.09 3.82 -1.60
CA ILE A 105 -3.64 3.95 -2.98
C ILE A 105 -3.73 5.43 -3.34
N TYR A 106 -2.59 6.10 -3.46
CA TYR A 106 -2.53 7.47 -3.96
C TYR A 106 -2.09 7.48 -5.42
N TYR A 107 -2.67 8.40 -6.19
CA TYR A 107 -2.34 8.55 -7.60
C TYR A 107 -2.38 10.01 -8.06
N ARG A 108 -1.64 10.30 -9.12
CA ARG A 108 -1.76 11.53 -9.89
C ARG A 108 -2.58 11.22 -11.15
N PRO A 109 -3.62 12.02 -11.49
CA PRO A 109 -4.41 11.83 -12.70
C PRO A 109 -3.60 12.10 -13.99
N ALA A 110 -4.02 11.52 -15.12
CA ALA A 110 -3.37 11.72 -16.41
C ALA A 110 -3.28 13.20 -16.83
N ALA A 111 -4.31 13.99 -16.53
CA ALA A 111 -4.33 15.43 -16.82
C ALA A 111 -3.21 16.21 -16.10
N GLU A 112 -2.62 15.63 -15.04
CA GLU A 112 -1.53 16.16 -14.25
C GLU A 112 -0.21 15.42 -14.48
N GLY A 113 -0.11 14.65 -15.58
CA GLY A 113 1.07 13.85 -15.90
C GLY A 113 1.18 12.54 -15.11
N GLY A 114 0.06 12.02 -14.65
CA GLY A 114 -0.02 10.80 -13.84
C GLY A 114 -0.48 9.55 -14.60
N LEU A 115 -1.21 8.68 -13.90
CA LEU A 115 -1.73 7.43 -14.44
C LEU A 115 -2.81 7.66 -15.48
N ASP A 116 -2.89 6.80 -16.49
CA ASP A 116 -4.00 6.77 -17.42
C ASP A 116 -5.32 6.34 -16.76
N GLN A 117 -6.43 6.65 -17.41
CA GLN A 117 -7.75 6.40 -16.86
C GLN A 117 -8.05 4.91 -16.70
N GLU A 118 -7.55 4.04 -17.60
CA GLU A 118 -7.72 2.59 -17.50
C GLU A 118 -7.07 2.05 -16.21
N THR A 119 -5.84 2.48 -15.94
CA THR A 119 -5.11 2.10 -14.72
C THR A 119 -5.86 2.57 -13.47
N ILE A 120 -6.34 3.83 -13.47
CA ILE A 120 -7.12 4.40 -12.36
C ILE A 120 -8.39 3.59 -12.12
N ASP A 121 -9.16 3.29 -13.17
CA ASP A 121 -10.43 2.56 -13.07
C ASP A 121 -10.24 1.14 -12.52
N ARG A 122 -9.19 0.45 -12.95
CA ARG A 122 -8.85 -0.89 -12.47
C ARG A 122 -8.40 -0.89 -11.01
N LEU A 123 -7.59 0.06 -10.59
CA LEU A 123 -7.21 0.23 -9.17
C LEU A 123 -8.44 0.59 -8.31
N ALA A 124 -9.31 1.44 -8.82
CA ALA A 124 -10.54 1.81 -8.14
C ALA A 124 -11.50 0.62 -7.96
N ALA A 125 -11.54 -0.31 -8.92
CA ALA A 125 -12.30 -1.55 -8.77
C ALA A 125 -11.77 -2.39 -7.59
N ILE A 126 -10.46 -2.59 -7.49
CA ILE A 126 -9.85 -3.28 -6.35
C ILE A 126 -10.20 -2.57 -5.05
N ALA A 127 -10.04 -1.24 -4.97
CA ALA A 127 -10.30 -0.51 -3.74
C ALA A 127 -11.76 -0.62 -3.27
N ARG A 128 -12.73 -0.74 -4.19
CA ARG A 128 -14.16 -0.94 -3.84
C ARG A 128 -14.48 -2.35 -3.39
N ASP A 129 -13.78 -3.34 -3.93
CA ASP A 129 -14.04 -4.76 -3.63
C ASP A 129 -13.35 -5.21 -2.33
N GLU A 130 -12.33 -4.46 -1.89
CA GLU A 130 -11.50 -4.81 -0.76
C GLU A 130 -11.81 -3.94 0.47
N GLY A 131 -12.15 -4.55 1.60
CA GLY A 131 -12.29 -3.83 2.87
C GLY A 131 -10.94 -3.23 3.32
N ARG A 132 -10.96 -2.09 4.03
CA ARG A 132 -9.76 -1.40 4.53
C ARG A 132 -8.79 -0.97 3.43
N VAL A 133 -9.30 -0.65 2.25
CA VAL A 133 -8.54 -0.02 1.17
C VAL A 133 -9.20 1.30 0.82
N ILE A 134 -8.40 2.35 0.74
CA ILE A 134 -8.81 3.70 0.33
C ILE A 134 -8.00 4.10 -0.89
N MET A 135 -8.65 4.72 -1.86
CA MET A 135 -8.00 5.30 -3.03
C MET A 135 -8.38 6.77 -3.18
N ALA A 136 -7.39 7.63 -3.43
CA ALA A 136 -7.62 9.05 -3.63
C ALA A 136 -6.55 9.66 -4.55
N PRO A 137 -6.87 10.75 -5.29
CA PRO A 137 -5.85 11.55 -5.93
C PRO A 137 -4.96 12.22 -4.88
N TYR A 138 -3.67 12.33 -5.19
CA TYR A 138 -2.68 12.97 -4.32
C TYR A 138 -1.72 13.82 -5.17
N PRO A 139 -2.02 15.11 -5.36
CA PRO A 139 -1.23 16.01 -6.22
C PRO A 139 0.21 16.22 -5.75
N ALA A 140 0.46 16.05 -4.44
CA ALA A 140 1.77 16.26 -3.83
C ALA A 140 2.72 15.05 -3.94
N LEU A 141 2.43 14.06 -4.82
CA LEU A 141 3.42 13.04 -5.18
C LEU A 141 4.69 13.71 -5.74
N PRO A 142 5.89 13.16 -5.49
CA PRO A 142 7.11 13.61 -6.14
C PRO A 142 6.94 13.68 -7.67
N ASP A 143 7.59 14.63 -8.33
CA ASP A 143 7.38 14.92 -9.76
C ASP A 143 7.60 13.70 -10.67
N ASP A 144 8.52 12.81 -10.28
CA ASP A 144 8.84 11.58 -11.00
C ASP A 144 7.97 10.38 -10.59
N ARG A 145 6.95 10.58 -9.75
CA ARG A 145 6.04 9.56 -9.24
C ARG A 145 4.59 9.91 -9.57
N ALA A 146 3.83 8.89 -9.92
CA ALA A 146 2.40 9.03 -10.26
C ALA A 146 1.49 8.05 -9.51
N PHE A 147 2.08 7.10 -8.80
CA PHE A 147 1.37 6.04 -8.07
C PHE A 147 2.11 5.72 -6.79
N ALA A 148 1.38 5.60 -5.68
CA ALA A 148 1.91 5.22 -4.39
C ALA A 148 0.97 4.26 -3.65
N LEU A 149 1.55 3.22 -3.08
CA LEU A 149 0.91 2.28 -2.16
C LEU A 149 1.44 2.55 -0.75
N LEU A 150 0.54 2.72 0.20
CA LEU A 150 0.89 3.03 1.58
C LEU A 150 0.23 2.04 2.55
N ALA A 151 1.03 1.62 3.52
CA ALA A 151 0.61 0.99 4.76
C ALA A 151 1.36 1.66 5.91
N TRP A 152 1.03 1.35 7.17
CA TRP A 152 1.74 1.96 8.29
C TRP A 152 3.26 1.79 8.17
N ASN A 153 3.99 2.89 8.21
CA ASN A 153 5.43 2.96 8.07
C ASN A 153 6.01 2.25 6.82
N THR A 154 5.21 2.17 5.76
CA THR A 154 5.63 1.50 4.52
C THR A 154 5.06 2.22 3.32
N ARG A 155 5.91 2.45 2.29
CA ARG A 155 5.54 3.15 1.07
C ARG A 155 6.21 2.51 -0.15
N TRP A 156 5.47 2.47 -1.27
CA TRP A 156 5.99 1.99 -2.54
C TRP A 156 5.50 2.88 -3.68
N MET A 157 6.42 3.53 -4.39
CA MET A 157 6.07 4.54 -5.39
C MET A 157 6.58 4.19 -6.78
N CYS A 158 5.77 4.52 -7.79
CA CYS A 158 6.06 4.23 -9.20
C CYS A 158 5.86 5.46 -10.09
N PRO A 159 6.56 5.52 -11.25
CA PRO A 159 6.38 6.55 -12.25
C PRO A 159 5.06 6.37 -13.04
N ALA A 160 4.67 7.38 -13.81
CA ALA A 160 3.49 7.32 -14.68
C ALA A 160 3.58 6.27 -15.80
N THR A 161 4.79 5.78 -16.11
CA THR A 161 5.04 4.76 -17.14
C THR A 161 4.66 3.35 -16.71
N ILE A 162 4.22 3.15 -15.45
CA ILE A 162 3.73 1.85 -14.98
C ILE A 162 2.50 1.43 -15.79
N SER A 163 2.49 0.19 -16.30
CA SER A 163 1.30 -0.33 -16.98
C SER A 163 0.20 -0.73 -16.00
N ALA A 164 -1.04 -0.77 -16.47
CA ALA A 164 -2.18 -1.21 -15.65
C ALA A 164 -1.96 -2.59 -15.02
N ASP A 165 -1.43 -3.58 -15.76
CA ASP A 165 -1.18 -4.92 -15.23
C ASP A 165 -0.10 -4.93 -14.15
N GLN A 166 0.95 -4.13 -14.30
CA GLN A 166 1.97 -3.96 -13.26
C GLN A 166 1.40 -3.31 -12.01
N ALA A 167 0.64 -2.22 -12.16
CA ALA A 167 0.00 -1.51 -11.05
C ALA A 167 -0.97 -2.43 -10.28
N ILE A 168 -1.79 -3.22 -10.98
CA ILE A 168 -2.71 -4.19 -10.38
C ILE A 168 -1.94 -5.30 -9.64
N THR A 169 -0.91 -5.87 -10.27
CA THR A 169 -0.08 -6.91 -9.63
C THR A 169 0.56 -6.40 -8.33
N MET A 170 1.08 -5.18 -8.35
CA MET A 170 1.67 -4.55 -7.18
C MET A 170 0.62 -4.24 -6.10
N ALA A 171 -0.50 -3.61 -6.48
CA ALA A 171 -1.56 -3.24 -5.55
C ALA A 171 -2.15 -4.46 -4.84
N THR A 172 -2.50 -5.51 -5.58
CA THR A 172 -3.03 -6.75 -5.00
C THR A 172 -2.05 -7.36 -4.01
N SER A 173 -0.79 -7.50 -4.40
CA SER A 173 0.22 -8.08 -3.53
C SER A 173 0.51 -7.21 -2.30
N PHE A 174 0.47 -5.89 -2.42
CA PHE A 174 0.66 -4.97 -1.30
C PHE A 174 -0.52 -5.03 -0.33
N ILE A 175 -1.74 -5.07 -0.85
CA ILE A 175 -2.96 -5.24 -0.05
C ILE A 175 -2.90 -6.55 0.74
N ASP A 176 -2.56 -7.67 0.10
CA ASP A 176 -2.43 -8.96 0.76
C ASP A 176 -1.36 -8.96 1.87
N ALA A 177 -0.26 -8.23 1.66
CA ALA A 177 0.86 -8.16 2.60
C ALA A 177 0.57 -7.31 3.84
N PHE A 178 -0.19 -6.22 3.70
CA PHE A 178 -0.26 -5.19 4.74
C PHE A 178 -1.66 -4.97 5.32
N ARG A 179 -2.73 -5.17 4.54
CA ARG A 179 -4.09 -4.89 4.98
C ARG A 179 -4.52 -5.77 6.16
N GLY A 180 -4.98 -5.15 7.25
CA GLY A 180 -5.46 -5.87 8.44
C GLY A 180 -4.38 -6.64 9.18
N THR A 181 -3.10 -6.42 8.89
CA THR A 181 -1.99 -7.15 9.51
C THR A 181 -1.44 -6.43 10.73
N SER A 182 -0.74 -7.18 11.58
CA SER A 182 -0.05 -6.68 12.77
C SER A 182 1.15 -5.78 12.49
N VAL A 183 1.42 -5.45 11.22
CA VAL A 183 2.41 -4.42 10.84
C VAL A 183 1.92 -3.04 11.32
N ALA A 184 0.62 -2.80 11.31
CA ALA A 184 0.04 -1.59 11.86
C ALA A 184 -0.19 -1.73 13.37
N PRO A 185 0.07 -0.66 14.17
CA PRO A 185 0.03 -0.72 15.63
C PRO A 185 -1.36 -0.95 16.22
N GLU A 186 -2.41 -0.50 15.51
CA GLU A 186 -3.81 -0.68 15.92
C GLU A 186 -4.58 -1.62 14.98
N ALA A 187 -3.85 -2.60 14.43
CA ALA A 187 -4.50 -3.66 13.69
C ALA A 187 -5.51 -4.42 14.58
N PRO A 188 -6.64 -4.85 14.02
CA PRO A 188 -7.63 -5.58 14.80
C PRO A 188 -7.02 -6.90 15.32
N HIS A 189 -6.85 -6.98 16.61
CA HIS A 189 -6.43 -8.20 17.30
C HIS A 189 -7.65 -9.08 17.51
N GLY A 190 -7.96 -9.98 16.59
CA GLY A 190 -9.08 -10.91 16.69
C GLY A 190 -8.71 -12.30 16.23
N LEU A 191 -9.23 -13.32 16.94
CA LEU A 191 -9.10 -14.75 16.62
C LEU A 191 -9.74 -15.16 15.28
N LEU A 192 -10.39 -14.21 14.59
CA LEU A 192 -11.05 -14.43 13.31
C LEU A 192 -10.32 -13.61 12.27
N GLY A 193 -9.55 -14.29 11.44
CA GLY A 193 -8.83 -13.71 10.32
C GLY A 193 -9.73 -12.97 9.31
N PRO A 194 -9.20 -12.53 8.16
CA PRO A 194 -9.80 -11.57 7.22
C PRO A 194 -11.17 -11.94 6.64
N LEU A 195 -11.72 -13.11 6.95
CA LEU A 195 -12.99 -13.62 6.40
C LEU A 195 -14.26 -12.94 6.95
N PHE A 196 -14.18 -12.09 7.97
CA PHE A 196 -15.36 -11.48 8.61
C PHE A 196 -15.38 -9.94 8.60
N GLN A 197 -14.55 -9.31 7.79
CA GLN A 197 -14.52 -7.84 7.64
C GLN A 197 -14.91 -7.47 6.21
N LYS A 198 -16.18 -7.66 5.89
CA LYS A 198 -16.84 -7.02 4.76
C LYS A 198 -17.50 -5.74 5.19
#